data_61afd6e634dd231443e54d5fc887b1e8
#
_entry.id   61afd6e634dd231443e54d5fc887b1e8
#
_cell.length_a   1.000
_cell.length_b   1.000
_cell.length_c   1.000
_cell.angle_alpha   90.00
_cell.angle_beta   90.00
_cell.angle_gamma   90.00
#
_symmetry.space_group_name_H-M   'P 1'
#
loop_
_entity.id
_entity.type
_entity.pdbx_description
1 polymer ?
#
loop_
_entity_poly.entity_id
_entity_poly.type
_entity_poly.pdbx_seq_one_letter_code
_entity_poly.pdbx_strand_id
1 'polypeptide(L)'
;MQDLRGKKLVLLGFTLFSMFFGAGNLIFPPHLGAQAGANLWPAFAGFAVSAIGLPIMGVAAVANAGGLDRLASRVHPKFALAFAILVYLSIGPCLAIPRTASTSFEMLLPLLGGGRGLQLGYSVVFFTAAFLVALRPEKLTDRLGHVLCPALIALILILFAGGLLHPVAAQYGTPAAAYAQLPALEGILGGYQTMDTLAGLNFGAVIALNIQALGITEPKAVRQGTIRAGILAGGLLLVIYAMLAHVGALTGAAYPDCATGAETLTALASALFGRAGQLLLAAIFLLACFNTCVGLISCVGQYFHTLLPRIPYPAIAGFFAAASMLISNIGLAGIIRLSTPVLHGLYPVAIVLIVLSFLPAQFQKRPAYVGCVALTAAQSVLAALPLTTVFANALPLGQFGFGWVVPALVGLGIGVFCR
;
A
#
# COMPACT_ATOMS: atom_id res chain seq x y z
N MET A 1 17.32 24.63 17.80
CA MET A 1 16.92 23.37 17.12
C MET A 1 15.43 23.45 16.83
N GLN A 2 15.04 23.63 15.56
CA GLN A 2 13.60 23.53 15.20
C GLN A 2 13.21 22.04 15.20
N ASP A 3 12.62 21.63 16.31
CA ASP A 3 12.11 20.27 16.46
C ASP A 3 10.72 20.19 15.80
N LEU A 4 10.49 19.17 14.97
CA LEU A 4 9.21 18.98 14.30
C LEU A 4 8.18 18.52 15.36
N ARG A 5 7.35 19.45 15.83
CA ARG A 5 6.35 19.20 16.89
C ARG A 5 4.99 19.80 16.55
N GLY A 6 3.95 19.33 17.23
CA GLY A 6 2.61 19.88 17.17
C GLY A 6 1.98 19.80 15.77
N LYS A 7 1.34 20.88 15.33
CA LYS A 7 0.54 20.94 14.09
C LYS A 7 1.29 20.51 12.83
N LYS A 8 2.58 20.85 12.70
CA LYS A 8 3.37 20.47 11.53
C LYS A 8 3.61 18.96 11.44
N LEU A 9 3.85 18.29 12.57
CA LEU A 9 4.02 16.83 12.63
C LEU A 9 2.71 16.11 12.30
N VAL A 10 1.58 16.57 12.86
CA VAL A 10 0.26 16.01 12.56
C VAL A 10 -0.05 16.12 11.07
N LEU A 11 0.26 17.26 10.46
CA LEU A 11 0.04 17.51 9.05
C LEU A 11 0.86 16.56 8.16
N LEU A 12 2.13 16.32 8.52
CA LEU A 12 2.97 15.35 7.81
C LEU A 12 2.46 13.90 7.98
N GLY A 13 1.96 13.58 9.18
CA GLY A 13 1.28 12.29 9.42
C GLY A 13 0.03 12.12 8.56
N PHE A 14 -0.79 13.16 8.43
CA PHE A 14 -1.96 13.18 7.54
C PHE A 14 -1.58 13.08 6.06
N THR A 15 -0.49 13.74 5.66
CA THR A 15 0.03 13.63 4.29
C THR A 15 0.43 12.19 3.99
N LEU A 16 1.21 11.57 4.87
CA LEU A 16 1.66 10.19 4.69
C LEU A 16 0.49 9.20 4.74
N PHE A 17 -0.44 9.37 5.67
CA PHE A 17 -1.69 8.60 5.70
C PHE A 17 -2.43 8.71 4.37
N SER A 18 -2.62 9.93 3.86
CA SER A 18 -3.33 10.20 2.61
C SER A 18 -2.63 9.61 1.38
N MET A 19 -1.29 9.51 1.41
CA MET A 19 -0.52 8.84 0.36
C MET A 19 -0.68 7.32 0.39
N PHE A 20 -0.73 6.73 1.59
CA PHE A 20 -1.00 5.30 1.76
C PHE A 20 -2.44 4.94 1.44
N PHE A 21 -3.39 5.71 1.98
CA PHE A 21 -4.80 5.36 1.99
C PHE A 21 -5.46 5.53 0.61
N GLY A 22 -5.37 4.51 -0.20
CA GLY A 22 -5.87 4.47 -1.58
C GLY A 22 -6.86 3.32 -1.84
N ALA A 23 -6.93 2.91 -3.10
CA ALA A 23 -7.85 1.88 -3.56
C ALA A 23 -7.81 0.57 -2.75
N GLY A 24 -6.60 0.04 -2.53
CA GLY A 24 -6.43 -1.21 -1.77
C GLY A 24 -6.89 -1.10 -0.33
N ASN A 25 -6.57 0.04 0.29
CA ASN A 25 -6.85 0.31 1.70
C ASN A 25 -8.34 0.47 1.99
N LEU A 26 -9.13 0.80 0.99
CA LEU A 26 -10.60 0.82 1.07
C LEU A 26 -11.21 -0.56 0.81
N ILE A 27 -10.60 -1.38 -0.05
CA ILE A 27 -11.19 -2.66 -0.49
C ILE A 27 -10.82 -3.82 0.46
N PHE A 28 -9.54 -3.92 0.86
CA PHE A 28 -9.08 -5.12 1.55
C PHE A 28 -9.54 -5.25 3.00
N PRO A 29 -9.60 -4.19 3.84
CA PRO A 29 -10.12 -4.34 5.20
C PRO A 29 -11.58 -4.79 5.27
N PRO A 30 -12.55 -4.24 4.52
CA PRO A 30 -13.92 -4.74 4.53
C PRO A 30 -14.04 -6.13 3.91
N HIS A 31 -13.25 -6.46 2.89
CA HIS A 31 -13.19 -7.82 2.35
C HIS A 31 -12.69 -8.82 3.39
N LEU A 32 -11.60 -8.49 4.09
CA LEU A 32 -11.12 -9.29 5.22
C LEU A 32 -12.21 -9.52 6.24
N GLY A 33 -12.94 -8.45 6.63
CA GLY A 33 -14.05 -8.55 7.57
C GLY A 33 -15.13 -9.51 7.09
N ALA A 34 -15.60 -9.36 5.85
CA ALA A 34 -16.62 -10.19 5.25
C ALA A 34 -16.21 -11.67 5.20
N GLN A 35 -14.96 -11.96 4.84
CA GLN A 35 -14.44 -13.33 4.74
C GLN A 35 -14.10 -13.95 6.11
N ALA A 36 -13.56 -13.16 7.03
CA ALA A 36 -13.16 -13.64 8.34
C ALA A 36 -14.34 -13.85 9.30
N GLY A 37 -15.46 -13.15 9.12
CA GLY A 37 -16.65 -13.31 9.94
C GLY A 37 -16.33 -13.31 11.44
N ALA A 38 -16.72 -14.36 12.17
CA ALA A 38 -16.47 -14.51 13.60
C ALA A 38 -14.98 -14.52 13.98
N ASN A 39 -14.07 -14.84 13.04
CA ASN A 39 -12.62 -14.82 13.22
C ASN A 39 -11.99 -13.47 12.83
N LEU A 40 -12.78 -12.38 12.78
CA LEU A 40 -12.34 -11.05 12.37
C LEU A 40 -11.07 -10.59 13.08
N TRP A 41 -11.05 -10.61 14.41
CA TRP A 41 -9.96 -9.97 15.15
C TRP A 41 -8.62 -10.70 15.04
N PRO A 42 -8.53 -12.03 15.08
CA PRO A 42 -7.30 -12.73 14.72
C PRO A 42 -6.84 -12.46 13.29
N ALA A 43 -7.76 -12.43 12.31
CA ALA A 43 -7.45 -12.11 10.93
C ALA A 43 -6.96 -10.67 10.79
N PHE A 44 -7.61 -9.72 11.46
CA PHE A 44 -7.23 -8.30 11.46
C PHE A 44 -5.87 -8.08 12.12
N ALA A 45 -5.53 -8.80 13.18
CA ALA A 45 -4.20 -8.72 13.80
C ALA A 45 -3.09 -9.08 12.78
N GLY A 46 -3.27 -10.17 12.02
CA GLY A 46 -2.36 -10.55 10.94
C GLY A 46 -2.30 -9.49 9.83
N PHE A 47 -3.45 -8.99 9.40
CA PHE A 47 -3.56 -7.94 8.39
C PHE A 47 -2.84 -6.67 8.84
N ALA A 48 -3.01 -6.24 10.09
CA ALA A 48 -2.36 -5.04 10.63
C ALA A 48 -0.83 -5.17 10.64
N VAL A 49 -0.28 -6.36 10.87
CA VAL A 49 1.17 -6.58 10.79
C VAL A 49 1.68 -6.30 9.39
N SER A 50 1.04 -6.79 8.35
CA SER A 50 1.51 -6.67 6.97
C SER A 50 1.08 -5.39 6.27
N ALA A 51 -0.15 -4.91 6.52
CA ALA A 51 -0.70 -3.73 5.86
C ALA A 51 -0.39 -2.41 6.60
N ILE A 52 0.10 -2.46 7.85
CA ILE A 52 0.43 -1.27 8.64
C ILE A 52 1.85 -1.38 9.21
N GLY A 53 2.14 -2.46 9.94
CA GLY A 53 3.43 -2.64 10.61
C GLY A 53 4.60 -2.61 9.64
N LEU A 54 4.59 -3.47 8.63
CA LEU A 54 5.64 -3.53 7.61
C LEU A 54 5.80 -2.22 6.81
N PRO A 55 4.74 -1.55 6.33
CA PRO A 55 4.85 -0.24 5.69
C PRO A 55 5.54 0.81 6.56
N ILE A 56 5.15 0.93 7.83
CA ILE A 56 5.76 1.90 8.75
C ILE A 56 7.21 1.53 9.07
N MET A 57 7.51 0.23 9.22
CA MET A 57 8.89 -0.23 9.33
C MET A 57 9.67 0.08 8.05
N GLY A 58 9.07 -0.04 6.86
CA GLY A 58 9.68 0.36 5.59
C GLY A 58 10.04 1.85 5.55
N VAL A 59 9.13 2.73 5.94
CA VAL A 59 9.38 4.17 6.10
C VAL A 59 10.55 4.43 7.04
N ALA A 60 10.57 3.76 8.19
CA ALA A 60 11.62 3.91 9.19
C ALA A 60 12.97 3.35 8.70
N ALA A 61 12.98 2.21 8.01
CA ALA A 61 14.18 1.60 7.44
C ALA A 61 14.84 2.54 6.41
N VAL A 62 14.03 3.09 5.51
CA VAL A 62 14.49 4.04 4.48
C VAL A 62 14.96 5.35 5.12
N ALA A 63 14.24 5.88 6.10
CA ALA A 63 14.65 7.07 6.84
C ALA A 63 15.98 6.87 7.57
N ASN A 64 16.21 5.68 8.16
CA ASN A 64 17.45 5.31 8.83
C ASN A 64 18.62 5.12 7.86
N ALA A 65 18.37 4.51 6.69
CA ALA A 65 19.39 4.26 5.68
C ALA A 65 19.72 5.50 4.84
N GLY A 66 18.83 6.48 4.77
CA GLY A 66 18.94 7.65 3.91
C GLY A 66 18.53 7.39 2.47
N GLY A 67 17.58 6.47 2.24
CA GLY A 67 16.99 6.12 0.95
C GLY A 67 16.92 4.63 0.67
N LEU A 68 16.04 4.22 -0.24
CA LEU A 68 15.89 2.83 -0.67
C LEU A 68 17.18 2.30 -1.32
N ASP A 69 17.80 3.11 -2.17
CA ASP A 69 19.05 2.73 -2.85
C ASP A 69 20.17 2.41 -1.85
N ARG A 70 20.30 3.22 -0.78
CA ARG A 70 21.28 2.98 0.29
C ARG A 70 20.95 1.73 1.11
N LEU A 71 19.67 1.49 1.38
CA LEU A 71 19.21 0.30 2.08
C LEU A 71 19.56 -0.97 1.27
N ALA A 72 19.22 -1.00 -0.01
CA ALA A 72 19.43 -2.15 -0.89
C ALA A 72 20.91 -2.31 -1.31
N SER A 73 21.71 -1.22 -1.36
CA SER A 73 23.13 -1.27 -1.70
C SER A 73 23.99 -2.03 -0.67
N ARG A 74 23.45 -2.29 0.53
CA ARG A 74 24.08 -3.19 1.50
C ARG A 74 24.25 -4.61 0.96
N VAL A 75 23.39 -5.03 0.02
CA VAL A 75 23.55 -6.28 -0.75
C VAL A 75 24.58 -6.07 -1.85
N HIS A 76 24.25 -5.25 -2.84
CA HIS A 76 25.11 -4.90 -3.96
C HIS A 76 24.58 -3.67 -4.71
N PRO A 77 25.41 -2.75 -5.23
CA PRO A 77 24.94 -1.57 -5.94
C PRO A 77 24.06 -1.85 -7.17
N LYS A 78 24.40 -2.86 -7.98
CA LYS A 78 23.56 -3.26 -9.14
C LYS A 78 22.23 -3.85 -8.71
N PHE A 79 22.20 -4.60 -7.59
CA PHE A 79 20.94 -5.09 -7.02
C PHE A 79 20.07 -3.92 -6.53
N ALA A 80 20.66 -2.94 -5.86
CA ALA A 80 19.93 -1.75 -5.38
C ALA A 80 19.21 -1.03 -6.51
N LEU A 81 19.92 -0.75 -7.62
CA LEU A 81 19.34 -0.12 -8.79
C LEU A 81 18.20 -0.95 -9.40
N ALA A 82 18.43 -2.25 -9.62
CA ALA A 82 17.43 -3.14 -10.22
C ALA A 82 16.20 -3.27 -9.30
N PHE A 83 16.40 -3.50 -8.00
CA PHE A 83 15.31 -3.63 -7.04
C PHE A 83 14.50 -2.34 -6.90
N ALA A 84 15.18 -1.19 -6.80
CA ALA A 84 14.49 0.10 -6.73
C ALA A 84 13.66 0.37 -7.99
N ILE A 85 14.21 0.16 -9.19
CA ILE A 85 13.47 0.29 -10.45
C ILE A 85 12.24 -0.62 -10.46
N LEU A 86 12.38 -1.90 -10.07
CA LEU A 86 11.26 -2.85 -10.02
C LEU A 86 10.18 -2.41 -9.04
N VAL A 87 10.57 -1.94 -7.84
CA VAL A 87 9.62 -1.42 -6.84
C VAL A 87 8.90 -0.19 -7.37
N TYR A 88 9.64 0.79 -7.89
CA TYR A 88 9.03 2.03 -8.41
C TYR A 88 8.15 1.80 -9.64
N LEU A 89 8.48 0.88 -10.53
CA LEU A 89 7.61 0.50 -11.65
C LEU A 89 6.36 -0.24 -11.18
N SER A 90 6.49 -1.11 -10.18
CA SER A 90 5.36 -1.87 -9.63
C SER A 90 4.33 -0.96 -8.95
N ILE A 91 4.77 -0.08 -8.02
CA ILE A 91 3.85 0.87 -7.38
C ILE A 91 3.48 2.05 -8.30
N GLY A 92 4.25 2.27 -9.34
CA GLY A 92 4.06 3.30 -10.35
C GLY A 92 3.12 2.84 -11.48
N PRO A 93 3.58 2.95 -12.73
CA PRO A 93 2.72 2.82 -13.89
C PRO A 93 2.19 1.41 -14.12
N CYS A 94 2.82 0.36 -13.56
CA CYS A 94 2.43 -1.01 -13.88
C CYS A 94 1.21 -1.49 -13.08
N LEU A 95 1.10 -1.16 -11.78
CA LEU A 95 0.10 -1.77 -10.91
C LEU A 95 -0.69 -0.75 -10.06
N ALA A 96 -0.02 -0.01 -9.14
CA ALA A 96 -0.74 0.74 -8.13
C ALA A 96 -1.40 2.02 -8.69
N ILE A 97 -0.71 2.81 -9.52
CA ILE A 97 -1.27 4.03 -10.10
C ILE A 97 -2.47 3.70 -11.01
N PRO A 98 -2.41 2.76 -11.97
CA PRO A 98 -3.57 2.39 -12.79
C PRO A 98 -4.76 1.91 -11.98
N ARG A 99 -4.49 1.15 -10.89
CA ARG A 99 -5.54 0.63 -10.00
C ARG A 99 -6.35 1.76 -9.35
N THR A 100 -5.75 2.91 -9.05
CA THR A 100 -6.48 4.04 -8.45
C THR A 100 -7.62 4.53 -9.34
N ALA A 101 -7.38 4.73 -10.62
CA ALA A 101 -8.40 5.18 -11.56
C ALA A 101 -9.45 4.10 -11.83
N SER A 102 -9.01 2.84 -12.03
CA SER A 102 -9.95 1.73 -12.28
C SER A 102 -10.90 1.51 -11.12
N THR A 103 -10.39 1.52 -9.89
CA THR A 103 -11.21 1.30 -8.68
C THR A 103 -12.18 2.43 -8.43
N SER A 104 -11.72 3.69 -8.55
CA SER A 104 -12.62 4.84 -8.36
C SER A 104 -13.68 4.92 -9.45
N PHE A 105 -13.37 4.49 -10.68
CA PHE A 105 -14.36 4.41 -11.75
C PHE A 105 -15.43 3.35 -11.48
N GLU A 106 -15.05 2.17 -10.96
CA GLU A 106 -16.02 1.11 -10.60
C GLU A 106 -17.06 1.59 -9.59
N MET A 107 -16.68 2.47 -8.66
CA MET A 107 -17.63 3.05 -7.71
C MET A 107 -18.57 4.09 -8.35
N LEU A 108 -18.24 4.59 -9.52
CA LEU A 108 -19.08 5.51 -10.29
C LEU A 108 -20.03 4.79 -11.26
N LEU A 109 -19.77 3.51 -11.59
CA LEU A 109 -20.59 2.75 -12.53
C LEU A 109 -22.09 2.72 -12.18
N PRO A 110 -22.50 2.51 -10.92
CA PRO A 110 -23.91 2.51 -10.55
C PRO A 110 -24.60 3.87 -10.77
N LEU A 111 -23.81 4.96 -10.79
CA LEU A 111 -24.31 6.34 -10.92
C LEU A 111 -24.32 6.85 -12.36
N LEU A 112 -23.29 6.49 -13.13
CA LEU A 112 -23.03 7.02 -14.48
C LEU A 112 -23.37 6.05 -15.59
N GLY A 113 -23.62 4.79 -15.27
CA GLY A 113 -23.68 3.72 -16.24
C GLY A 113 -22.30 3.28 -16.73
N GLY A 114 -22.22 2.20 -17.52
CA GLY A 114 -20.99 1.60 -18.00
C GLY A 114 -20.76 1.85 -19.49
N GLY A 115 -19.47 1.83 -19.88
CA GLY A 115 -19.05 1.86 -21.26
C GLY A 115 -17.56 2.16 -21.41
N ARG A 116 -16.90 1.55 -22.41
CA ARG A 116 -15.46 1.78 -22.63
C ARG A 116 -15.12 3.26 -22.90
N GLY A 117 -15.98 3.98 -23.61
CA GLY A 117 -15.80 5.42 -23.87
C GLY A 117 -15.86 6.26 -22.59
N LEU A 118 -16.78 5.93 -21.68
CA LEU A 118 -16.90 6.63 -20.40
C LEU A 118 -15.68 6.36 -19.49
N GLN A 119 -15.21 5.11 -19.43
CA GLN A 119 -14.01 4.75 -18.69
C GLN A 119 -12.77 5.50 -19.21
N LEU A 120 -12.59 5.57 -20.52
CA LEU A 120 -11.50 6.31 -21.14
C LEU A 120 -11.60 7.81 -20.82
N GLY A 121 -12.78 8.41 -20.99
CA GLY A 121 -13.01 9.82 -20.66
C GLY A 121 -12.71 10.13 -19.20
N TYR A 122 -13.20 9.27 -18.30
CA TYR A 122 -12.91 9.38 -16.87
C TYR A 122 -11.40 9.29 -16.58
N SER A 123 -10.71 8.29 -17.15
CA SER A 123 -9.27 8.11 -16.92
C SER A 123 -8.44 9.30 -17.42
N VAL A 124 -8.80 9.90 -18.56
CA VAL A 124 -8.17 11.12 -19.08
C VAL A 124 -8.31 12.27 -18.08
N VAL A 125 -9.53 12.54 -17.60
CA VAL A 125 -9.79 13.62 -16.62
C VAL A 125 -9.05 13.36 -15.31
N PHE A 126 -9.16 12.13 -14.78
CA PHE A 126 -8.54 11.73 -13.51
C PHE A 126 -7.01 11.88 -13.54
N PHE A 127 -6.34 11.33 -14.56
CA PHE A 127 -4.89 11.39 -14.67
C PHE A 127 -4.37 12.78 -15.02
N THR A 128 -5.11 13.56 -15.82
CA THR A 128 -4.76 14.96 -16.08
C THR A 128 -4.79 15.78 -14.79
N ALA A 129 -5.87 15.65 -14.01
CA ALA A 129 -5.98 16.33 -12.72
C ALA A 129 -4.87 15.88 -11.74
N ALA A 130 -4.63 14.57 -11.63
CA ALA A 130 -3.59 14.02 -10.77
C ALA A 130 -2.19 14.50 -11.18
N PHE A 131 -1.89 14.52 -12.47
CA PHE A 131 -0.63 15.04 -13.00
C PHE A 131 -0.43 16.52 -12.66
N LEU A 132 -1.43 17.38 -12.90
CA LEU A 132 -1.35 18.80 -12.59
C LEU A 132 -1.07 19.08 -11.11
N VAL A 133 -1.67 18.28 -10.21
CA VAL A 133 -1.40 18.39 -8.78
C VAL A 133 0.00 17.88 -8.43
N ALA A 134 0.46 16.79 -9.07
CA ALA A 134 1.77 16.18 -8.86
C ALA A 134 2.95 17.01 -9.41
N LEU A 135 2.71 18.01 -10.26
CA LEU A 135 3.76 18.90 -10.80
C LEU A 135 4.55 19.67 -9.73
N ARG A 136 3.99 19.82 -8.53
CA ARG A 136 4.63 20.53 -7.40
C ARG A 136 4.72 19.61 -6.18
N PRO A 137 5.65 18.66 -6.16
CA PRO A 137 5.76 17.65 -5.10
C PRO A 137 6.07 18.27 -3.73
N GLU A 138 6.69 19.44 -3.67
CA GLU A 138 6.95 20.19 -2.43
C GLU A 138 5.68 20.73 -1.75
N LYS A 139 4.57 20.82 -2.48
CA LYS A 139 3.27 21.29 -1.97
C LYS A 139 2.29 20.17 -1.62
N LEU A 140 2.75 18.91 -1.62
CA LEU A 140 1.88 17.77 -1.30
C LEU A 140 1.29 17.87 0.11
N THR A 141 2.10 18.28 1.10
CA THR A 141 1.64 18.46 2.48
C THR A 141 0.48 19.44 2.58
N ASP A 142 0.54 20.56 1.86
CA ASP A 142 -0.54 21.56 1.89
C ASP A 142 -1.81 21.06 1.20
N ARG A 143 -1.68 20.32 0.12
CA ARG A 143 -2.82 19.86 -0.68
C ARG A 143 -3.47 18.61 -0.11
N LEU A 144 -2.66 17.59 0.17
CA LEU A 144 -3.16 16.29 0.66
C LEU A 144 -3.45 16.33 2.15
N GLY A 145 -2.57 16.90 2.95
CA GLY A 145 -2.67 16.88 4.42
C GLY A 145 -3.70 17.85 4.99
N HIS A 146 -3.83 19.07 4.44
CA HIS A 146 -4.72 20.10 5.00
C HIS A 146 -6.19 19.97 4.58
N VAL A 147 -6.46 19.51 3.36
CA VAL A 147 -7.81 19.56 2.78
C VAL A 147 -8.33 18.16 2.48
N LEU A 148 -7.62 17.41 1.63
CA LEU A 148 -8.16 16.16 1.10
C LEU A 148 -8.21 15.06 2.15
N CYS A 149 -7.20 14.96 3.02
CA CYS A 149 -7.16 13.95 4.07
C CYS A 149 -8.26 14.13 5.14
N PRO A 150 -8.47 15.31 5.75
CA PRO A 150 -9.55 15.51 6.68
C PRO A 150 -10.93 15.28 6.05
N ALA A 151 -11.14 15.71 4.80
CA ALA A 151 -12.38 15.46 4.08
C ALA A 151 -12.65 13.97 3.90
N LEU A 152 -11.62 13.21 3.49
CA LEU A 152 -11.70 11.76 3.34
C LEU A 152 -12.03 11.07 4.67
N ILE A 153 -11.35 11.43 5.75
CA ILE A 153 -11.60 10.87 7.09
C ILE A 153 -13.04 11.18 7.52
N ALA A 154 -13.52 12.41 7.33
CA ALA A 154 -14.88 12.78 7.69
C ALA A 154 -15.93 11.93 6.94
N LEU A 155 -15.75 11.72 5.63
CA LEU A 155 -16.67 10.90 4.84
C LEU A 155 -16.66 9.42 5.30
N ILE A 156 -15.49 8.86 5.65
CA ILE A 156 -15.38 7.50 6.19
C ILE A 156 -16.06 7.40 7.56
N LEU A 157 -15.89 8.40 8.42
CA LEU A 157 -16.55 8.44 9.72
C LEU A 157 -18.07 8.51 9.60
N ILE A 158 -18.61 9.23 8.61
CA ILE A 158 -20.06 9.26 8.33
C ILE A 158 -20.56 7.85 7.94
N LEU A 159 -19.86 7.18 7.04
CA LEU A 159 -20.21 5.82 6.63
C LEU A 159 -20.15 4.83 7.80
N PHE A 160 -19.10 4.93 8.61
CA PHE A 160 -18.92 4.06 9.78
C PHE A 160 -19.96 4.34 10.86
N ALA A 161 -20.23 5.59 11.18
CA ALA A 161 -21.25 5.96 12.15
C ALA A 161 -22.64 5.47 11.71
N GLY A 162 -22.97 5.58 10.41
CA GLY A 162 -24.17 4.98 9.85
C GLY A 162 -24.25 3.48 10.09
N GLY A 163 -23.16 2.75 9.83
CA GLY A 163 -23.08 1.32 10.06
C GLY A 163 -23.17 0.88 11.53
N LEU A 164 -22.70 1.73 12.46
CA LEU A 164 -22.87 1.50 13.91
C LEU A 164 -24.27 1.79 14.41
N LEU A 165 -24.88 2.88 13.94
CA LEU A 165 -26.21 3.29 14.36
C LEU A 165 -27.32 2.38 13.78
N HIS A 166 -27.09 1.88 12.58
CA HIS A 166 -28.01 1.00 11.86
C HIS A 166 -27.25 -0.23 11.34
N PRO A 167 -26.84 -1.17 12.24
CA PRO A 167 -26.09 -2.34 11.82
C PRO A 167 -26.95 -3.21 10.90
N VAL A 168 -26.36 -3.60 9.75
CA VAL A 168 -27.05 -4.44 8.74
C VAL A 168 -27.19 -5.90 9.17
N ALA A 169 -26.43 -6.33 10.18
CA ALA A 169 -26.53 -7.63 10.84
C ALA A 169 -26.24 -7.48 12.34
N ALA A 170 -26.84 -8.34 13.18
CA ALA A 170 -26.64 -8.32 14.62
C ALA A 170 -25.34 -9.02 15.05
N GLN A 171 -24.80 -9.93 14.23
CA GLN A 171 -23.61 -10.74 14.54
C GLN A 171 -22.76 -10.91 13.28
N TYR A 172 -21.48 -11.23 13.48
CA TYR A 172 -20.59 -11.60 12.41
C TYR A 172 -21.00 -12.91 11.76
N GLY A 173 -20.78 -13.04 10.45
CA GLY A 173 -21.06 -14.24 9.69
C GLY A 173 -20.10 -15.41 10.01
N THR A 174 -20.35 -16.54 9.38
CA THR A 174 -19.43 -17.69 9.44
C THR A 174 -18.16 -17.38 8.66
N PRO A 175 -16.97 -17.74 9.20
CA PRO A 175 -15.72 -17.54 8.47
C PRO A 175 -15.65 -18.39 7.20
N ALA A 176 -15.11 -17.85 6.12
CA ALA A 176 -14.74 -18.63 4.94
C ALA A 176 -13.68 -19.69 5.31
N ALA A 177 -13.61 -20.78 4.54
CA ALA A 177 -12.78 -21.96 4.86
C ALA A 177 -11.31 -21.61 5.19
N ALA A 178 -10.69 -20.68 4.44
CA ALA A 178 -9.33 -20.22 4.69
C ALA A 178 -9.18 -19.53 6.06
N TYR A 179 -10.13 -18.65 6.40
CA TYR A 179 -10.13 -17.90 7.65
C TYR A 179 -10.61 -18.70 8.86
N ALA A 180 -11.22 -19.87 8.64
CA ALA A 180 -11.64 -20.75 9.72
C ALA A 180 -10.45 -21.46 10.39
N GLN A 181 -9.40 -21.81 9.62
CA GLN A 181 -8.25 -22.56 10.10
C GLN A 181 -7.12 -21.67 10.60
N LEU A 182 -6.68 -20.69 9.78
CA LEU A 182 -5.50 -19.87 10.03
C LEU A 182 -5.81 -18.38 9.78
N PRO A 183 -6.73 -17.77 10.54
CA PRO A 183 -7.21 -16.42 10.27
C PRO A 183 -6.11 -15.37 10.27
N ALA A 184 -5.14 -15.44 11.20
CA ALA A 184 -4.05 -14.47 11.27
C ALA A 184 -3.11 -14.58 10.05
N LEU A 185 -2.87 -15.78 9.55
CA LEU A 185 -2.01 -16.02 8.40
C LEU A 185 -2.66 -15.48 7.11
N GLU A 186 -3.93 -15.78 6.90
CA GLU A 186 -4.70 -15.22 5.79
C GLU A 186 -4.79 -13.70 5.87
N GLY A 187 -4.90 -13.16 7.08
CA GLY A 187 -4.81 -11.73 7.32
C GLY A 187 -3.49 -11.14 6.84
N ILE A 188 -2.34 -11.76 7.17
CA ILE A 188 -1.02 -11.30 6.70
C ILE A 188 -0.95 -11.30 5.16
N LEU A 189 -1.41 -12.35 4.51
CA LEU A 189 -1.42 -12.46 3.04
C LEU A 189 -2.35 -11.43 2.41
N GLY A 190 -3.53 -11.22 2.99
CA GLY A 190 -4.47 -10.18 2.57
C GLY A 190 -3.86 -8.78 2.64
N GLY A 191 -3.05 -8.51 3.66
CA GLY A 191 -2.38 -7.22 3.81
C GLY A 191 -1.31 -6.94 2.74
N TYR A 192 -0.70 -7.95 2.12
CA TYR A 192 0.23 -7.73 0.99
C TYR A 192 -0.47 -7.08 -0.21
N GLN A 193 -1.75 -7.34 -0.40
CA GLN A 193 -2.51 -6.80 -1.52
C GLN A 193 -2.72 -5.29 -1.45
N THR A 194 -2.52 -4.66 -0.28
CA THR A 194 -2.56 -3.19 -0.15
C THR A 194 -1.42 -2.51 -0.91
N MET A 195 -0.28 -3.20 -1.11
CA MET A 195 0.98 -2.69 -1.69
C MET A 195 1.71 -1.65 -0.83
N ASP A 196 1.25 -1.42 0.40
CA ASP A 196 1.75 -0.35 1.26
C ASP A 196 3.19 -0.57 1.71
N THR A 197 3.65 -1.83 1.85
CA THR A 197 5.04 -2.10 2.22
C THR A 197 6.02 -1.61 1.15
N LEU A 198 5.71 -1.84 -0.12
CA LEU A 198 6.52 -1.34 -1.24
C LEU A 198 6.41 0.19 -1.35
N ALA A 199 5.22 0.75 -1.14
CA ALA A 199 5.00 2.18 -1.11
C ALA A 199 5.76 2.85 0.05
N GLY A 200 5.79 2.22 1.24
CA GLY A 200 6.50 2.71 2.42
C GLY A 200 8.00 2.86 2.22
N LEU A 201 8.62 1.96 1.45
CA LEU A 201 10.03 2.07 1.06
C LEU A 201 10.33 3.33 0.23
N ASN A 202 9.32 3.93 -0.39
CA ASN A 202 9.46 5.11 -1.24
C ASN A 202 8.91 6.39 -0.57
N PHE A 203 7.78 6.29 0.12
CA PHE A 203 7.13 7.45 0.75
C PHE A 203 7.99 8.08 1.84
N GLY A 204 8.86 7.30 2.50
CA GLY A 204 9.83 7.83 3.47
C GLY A 204 10.72 8.93 2.89
N ALA A 205 11.15 8.79 1.63
CA ALA A 205 11.94 9.81 0.95
C ALA A 205 11.13 11.08 0.65
N VAL A 206 9.87 10.93 0.21
CA VAL A 206 8.98 12.07 -0.06
C VAL A 206 8.69 12.87 1.22
N ILE A 207 8.41 12.19 2.33
CA ILE A 207 8.20 12.85 3.62
C ILE A 207 9.47 13.57 4.10
N ALA A 208 10.65 12.96 3.92
CA ALA A 208 11.92 13.60 4.24
C ALA A 208 12.11 14.91 3.45
N LEU A 209 11.80 14.93 2.16
CA LEU A 209 11.83 16.14 1.32
C LEU A 209 10.83 17.20 1.81
N ASN A 210 9.61 16.81 2.18
CA ASN A 210 8.63 17.75 2.73
C ASN A 210 9.09 18.36 4.07
N ILE A 211 9.77 17.57 4.93
CA ILE A 211 10.37 18.08 6.17
C ILE A 211 11.48 19.08 5.86
N GLN A 212 12.33 18.82 4.88
CA GLN A 212 13.39 19.74 4.44
C GLN A 212 12.82 21.03 3.87
N ALA A 213 11.73 20.96 3.10
CA ALA A 213 11.02 22.14 2.58
C ALA A 213 10.43 23.03 3.71
N LEU A 214 10.17 22.45 4.90
CA LEU A 214 9.77 23.22 6.10
C LEU A 214 10.94 23.92 6.81
N GLY A 215 12.17 23.86 6.24
CA GLY A 215 13.38 24.47 6.77
C GLY A 215 14.13 23.59 7.79
N ILE A 216 13.76 22.32 7.95
CA ILE A 216 14.44 21.38 8.86
C ILE A 216 15.41 20.53 8.01
N THR A 217 16.69 20.90 8.03
CA THR A 217 17.72 20.27 7.20
C THR A 217 18.66 19.33 7.95
N GLU A 218 18.63 19.35 9.30
CA GLU A 218 19.46 18.48 10.12
C GLU A 218 19.08 17.01 9.89
N PRO A 219 20.01 16.11 9.47
CA PRO A 219 19.70 14.73 9.11
C PRO A 219 19.00 13.93 10.22
N LYS A 220 19.39 14.16 11.48
CA LYS A 220 18.79 13.50 12.66
C LYS A 220 17.35 13.94 12.86
N ALA A 221 17.06 15.24 12.72
CA ALA A 221 15.72 15.81 12.88
C ALA A 221 14.80 15.35 11.73
N VAL A 222 15.28 15.35 10.49
CA VAL A 222 14.54 14.82 9.31
C VAL A 222 14.18 13.36 9.52
N ARG A 223 15.15 12.51 9.90
CA ARG A 223 14.93 11.10 10.17
C ARG A 223 13.88 10.87 11.25
N GLN A 224 14.02 11.52 12.40
CA GLN A 224 13.07 11.39 13.51
C GLN A 224 11.69 11.91 13.13
N GLY A 225 11.61 13.02 12.40
CA GLY A 225 10.36 13.56 11.88
C GLY A 225 9.65 12.60 10.95
N THR A 226 10.37 11.96 10.03
CA THR A 226 9.83 10.96 9.11
C THR A 226 9.28 9.74 9.84
N ILE A 227 10.01 9.21 10.84
CA ILE A 227 9.56 8.08 11.65
C ILE A 227 8.30 8.44 12.47
N ARG A 228 8.28 9.62 13.11
CA ARG A 228 7.12 10.08 13.88
C ARG A 228 5.89 10.29 13.00
N ALA A 229 6.06 10.86 11.80
CA ALA A 229 4.98 10.98 10.82
C ALA A 229 4.47 9.59 10.38
N GLY A 230 5.37 8.61 10.21
CA GLY A 230 5.04 7.21 9.95
C GLY A 230 4.17 6.60 11.05
N ILE A 231 4.56 6.77 12.30
CA ILE A 231 3.80 6.24 13.46
C ILE A 231 2.40 6.86 13.51
N LEU A 232 2.27 8.18 13.28
CA LEU A 232 0.96 8.84 13.24
C LEU A 232 0.09 8.30 12.10
N ALA A 233 0.65 8.17 10.89
CA ALA A 233 -0.05 7.60 9.75
C ALA A 233 -0.49 6.15 10.02
N GLY A 234 0.39 5.33 10.61
CA GLY A 234 0.10 3.95 10.99
C GLY A 234 -1.02 3.85 12.03
N GLY A 235 -1.04 4.74 13.03
CA GLY A 235 -2.13 4.82 14.00
C GLY A 235 -3.48 5.15 13.38
N LEU A 236 -3.51 6.09 12.43
CA LEU A 236 -4.72 6.42 11.66
C LEU A 236 -5.18 5.25 10.80
N LEU A 237 -4.24 4.59 10.08
CA LEU A 237 -4.54 3.39 9.29
C LEU A 237 -5.13 2.29 10.16
N LEU A 238 -4.56 2.04 11.35
CA LEU A 238 -5.03 1.01 12.29
C LEU A 238 -6.49 1.23 12.68
N VAL A 239 -6.83 2.46 13.09
CA VAL A 239 -8.19 2.81 13.49
C VAL A 239 -9.15 2.66 12.30
N ILE A 240 -8.82 3.22 11.15
CA ILE A 240 -9.72 3.21 9.99
C ILE A 240 -9.88 1.79 9.42
N TYR A 241 -8.81 0.99 9.39
CA TYR A 241 -8.91 -0.40 8.93
C TYR A 241 -9.73 -1.27 9.89
N ALA A 242 -9.60 -1.07 11.21
CA ALA A 242 -10.44 -1.75 12.18
C ALA A 242 -11.92 -1.41 11.99
N MET A 243 -12.22 -0.13 11.73
CA MET A 243 -13.57 0.33 11.44
C MET A 243 -14.13 -0.30 10.16
N LEU A 244 -13.37 -0.28 9.07
CA LEU A 244 -13.77 -0.86 7.78
C LEU A 244 -13.91 -2.39 7.86
N ALA A 245 -13.01 -3.07 8.57
CA ALA A 245 -13.08 -4.51 8.77
C ALA A 245 -14.30 -4.91 9.62
N HIS A 246 -14.60 -4.15 10.66
CA HIS A 246 -15.79 -4.37 11.51
C HIS A 246 -17.09 -4.26 10.71
N VAL A 247 -17.29 -3.16 9.99
CA VAL A 247 -18.50 -3.00 9.17
C VAL A 247 -18.54 -4.00 8.02
N GLY A 248 -17.35 -4.37 7.48
CA GLY A 248 -17.23 -5.42 6.49
C GLY A 248 -17.71 -6.79 6.99
N ALA A 249 -17.37 -7.15 8.24
CA ALA A 249 -17.82 -8.42 8.86
C ALA A 249 -19.34 -8.49 9.06
N LEU A 250 -19.95 -7.37 9.48
CA LEU A 250 -21.41 -7.29 9.60
C LEU A 250 -22.10 -7.30 8.23
N THR A 251 -21.51 -6.61 7.25
CA THR A 251 -22.05 -6.57 5.88
C THR A 251 -21.94 -7.93 5.20
N GLY A 252 -20.81 -8.64 5.36
CA GLY A 252 -20.63 -10.00 4.83
C GLY A 252 -21.61 -11.01 5.42
N ALA A 253 -22.02 -10.81 6.68
CA ALA A 253 -23.07 -11.63 7.30
C ALA A 253 -24.46 -11.41 6.66
N ALA A 254 -24.78 -10.15 6.31
CA ALA A 254 -26.05 -9.79 5.68
C ALA A 254 -26.06 -10.05 4.16
N TYR A 255 -24.91 -9.93 3.50
CA TYR A 255 -24.73 -10.03 2.04
C TYR A 255 -23.57 -10.97 1.71
N PRO A 256 -23.73 -12.30 1.89
CA PRO A 256 -22.63 -13.27 1.73
C PRO A 256 -22.15 -13.43 0.29
N ASP A 257 -22.93 -13.00 -0.70
CA ASP A 257 -22.60 -13.11 -2.12
C ASP A 257 -21.62 -12.02 -2.62
N CYS A 258 -21.26 -11.04 -1.78
CA CYS A 258 -20.28 -10.02 -2.14
C CYS A 258 -18.89 -10.63 -2.33
N ALA A 259 -18.40 -10.66 -3.57
CA ALA A 259 -17.11 -11.26 -3.91
C ALA A 259 -15.91 -10.33 -3.55
N THR A 260 -16.14 -9.02 -3.45
CA THR A 260 -15.10 -8.01 -3.24
C THR A 260 -15.44 -7.05 -2.11
N GLY A 261 -14.42 -6.44 -1.50
CA GLY A 261 -14.66 -5.39 -0.49
C GLY A 261 -15.32 -4.14 -1.06
N ALA A 262 -15.19 -3.90 -2.35
CA ALA A 262 -15.89 -2.84 -3.04
C ALA A 262 -17.41 -3.10 -3.08
N GLU A 263 -17.81 -4.32 -3.42
CA GLU A 263 -19.21 -4.75 -3.38
C GLU A 263 -19.76 -4.73 -1.95
N THR A 264 -18.97 -5.19 -0.97
CA THR A 264 -19.33 -5.15 0.47
C THR A 264 -19.64 -3.71 0.92
N LEU A 265 -18.77 -2.75 0.58
CA LEU A 265 -19.02 -1.34 0.93
C LEU A 265 -20.20 -0.74 0.15
N THR A 266 -20.39 -1.15 -1.10
CA THR A 266 -21.51 -0.70 -1.92
C THR A 266 -22.85 -1.20 -1.35
N ALA A 267 -22.91 -2.45 -0.93
CA ALA A 267 -24.06 -3.03 -0.27
C ALA A 267 -24.37 -2.29 1.04
N LEU A 268 -23.34 -2.06 1.89
CA LEU A 268 -23.49 -1.28 3.12
C LEU A 268 -24.01 0.13 2.85
N ALA A 269 -23.35 0.89 1.99
CA ALA A 269 -23.71 2.28 1.72
C ALA A 269 -25.10 2.41 1.13
N SER A 270 -25.49 1.47 0.25
CA SER A 270 -26.84 1.42 -0.33
C SER A 270 -27.89 1.06 0.70
N ALA A 271 -27.61 0.14 1.63
CA ALA A 271 -28.53 -0.25 2.69
C ALA A 271 -28.74 0.89 3.70
N LEU A 272 -27.69 1.66 4.03
CA LEU A 272 -27.76 2.74 5.02
C LEU A 272 -28.41 4.01 4.47
N PHE A 273 -28.04 4.42 3.27
CA PHE A 273 -28.35 5.76 2.74
C PHE A 273 -28.91 5.73 1.31
N GLY A 274 -29.22 4.56 0.76
CA GLY A 274 -29.72 4.41 -0.61
C GLY A 274 -28.79 5.08 -1.64
N ARG A 275 -29.34 5.88 -2.54
CA ARG A 275 -28.56 6.59 -3.58
C ARG A 275 -27.56 7.60 -3.00
N ALA A 276 -27.90 8.24 -1.88
CA ALA A 276 -26.96 9.15 -1.21
C ALA A 276 -25.73 8.39 -0.67
N GLY A 277 -25.90 7.15 -0.21
CA GLY A 277 -24.81 6.28 0.20
C GLY A 277 -23.87 5.91 -0.96
N GLN A 278 -24.42 5.63 -2.14
CA GLN A 278 -23.60 5.39 -3.33
C GLN A 278 -22.77 6.62 -3.73
N LEU A 279 -23.35 7.83 -3.65
CA LEU A 279 -22.62 9.09 -3.89
C LEU A 279 -21.52 9.31 -2.83
N LEU A 280 -21.82 9.06 -1.56
CA LEU A 280 -20.86 9.14 -0.47
C LEU A 280 -19.69 8.20 -0.70
N LEU A 281 -19.95 6.94 -1.06
CA LEU A 281 -18.94 5.94 -1.33
C LEU A 281 -18.08 6.31 -2.54
N ALA A 282 -18.71 6.76 -3.62
CA ALA A 282 -18.01 7.24 -4.82
C ALA A 282 -17.07 8.41 -4.49
N ALA A 283 -17.49 9.35 -3.64
CA ALA A 283 -16.65 10.46 -3.19
C ALA A 283 -15.48 9.98 -2.33
N ILE A 284 -15.69 9.01 -1.42
CA ILE A 284 -14.63 8.40 -0.60
C ILE A 284 -13.56 7.77 -1.51
N PHE A 285 -13.97 6.91 -2.45
CA PHE A 285 -13.06 6.22 -3.35
C PHE A 285 -12.34 7.19 -4.28
N LEU A 286 -13.03 8.20 -4.82
CA LEU A 286 -12.42 9.20 -5.68
C LEU A 286 -11.33 9.98 -4.94
N LEU A 287 -11.60 10.47 -3.73
CA LEU A 287 -10.63 11.23 -2.94
C LEU A 287 -9.44 10.36 -2.52
N ALA A 288 -9.68 9.15 -2.00
CA ALA A 288 -8.63 8.25 -1.58
C ALA A 288 -7.72 7.85 -2.74
N CYS A 289 -8.30 7.40 -3.85
CA CYS A 289 -7.58 7.00 -5.04
C CYS A 289 -6.81 8.17 -5.67
N PHE A 290 -7.41 9.35 -5.70
CA PHE A 290 -6.76 10.55 -6.22
C PHE A 290 -5.54 10.95 -5.39
N ASN A 291 -5.67 10.97 -4.07
CA ASN A 291 -4.56 11.29 -3.16
C ASN A 291 -3.38 10.36 -3.34
N THR A 292 -3.64 9.05 -3.34
CA THR A 292 -2.59 8.05 -3.55
C THR A 292 -1.98 8.16 -4.96
N CYS A 293 -2.79 8.38 -6.00
CA CYS A 293 -2.32 8.57 -7.36
C CYS A 293 -1.34 9.74 -7.46
N VAL A 294 -1.70 10.91 -6.89
CA VAL A 294 -0.83 12.10 -6.86
C VAL A 294 0.46 11.82 -6.11
N GLY A 295 0.38 11.17 -4.95
CA GLY A 295 1.55 10.78 -4.15
C GLY A 295 2.50 9.85 -4.93
N LEU A 296 1.96 8.84 -5.59
CA LEU A 296 2.73 7.87 -6.36
C LEU A 296 3.35 8.49 -7.63
N ILE A 297 2.60 9.29 -8.40
CA ILE A 297 3.15 10.00 -9.57
C ILE A 297 4.32 10.89 -9.14
N SER A 298 4.15 11.61 -8.03
CA SER A 298 5.21 12.48 -7.51
C SER A 298 6.44 11.68 -7.08
N CYS A 299 6.25 10.58 -6.39
CA CYS A 299 7.31 9.72 -5.87
C CYS A 299 8.11 9.08 -7.01
N VAL A 300 7.41 8.43 -7.96
CA VAL A 300 8.01 7.77 -9.12
C VAL A 300 8.70 8.80 -10.02
N GLY A 301 8.04 9.93 -10.28
CA GLY A 301 8.59 11.01 -11.09
C GLY A 301 9.90 11.58 -10.52
N GLN A 302 9.96 11.79 -9.21
CA GLN A 302 11.18 12.26 -8.52
C GLN A 302 12.31 11.25 -8.62
N TYR A 303 12.03 9.97 -8.34
CA TYR A 303 13.05 8.93 -8.43
C TYR A 303 13.67 8.83 -9.83
N PHE A 304 12.82 8.70 -10.85
CA PHE A 304 13.32 8.59 -12.22
C PHE A 304 14.00 9.89 -12.72
N HIS A 305 13.62 11.05 -12.19
CA HIS A 305 14.37 12.29 -12.46
C HIS A 305 15.79 12.25 -11.87
N THR A 306 16.02 11.61 -10.72
CA THR A 306 17.38 11.40 -10.20
C THR A 306 18.22 10.47 -11.06
N LEU A 307 17.60 9.45 -11.70
CA LEU A 307 18.28 8.53 -12.63
C LEU A 307 18.51 9.16 -14.01
N LEU A 308 17.61 10.01 -14.46
CA LEU A 308 17.60 10.63 -15.78
C LEU A 308 17.59 12.17 -15.68
N PRO A 309 18.66 12.79 -15.14
CA PRO A 309 18.66 14.23 -14.84
C PRO A 309 18.55 15.12 -16.08
N ARG A 310 18.79 14.57 -17.28
CA ARG A 310 18.62 15.29 -18.56
C ARG A 310 17.14 15.49 -18.92
N ILE A 311 16.24 14.68 -18.38
CA ILE A 311 14.80 14.77 -18.67
C ILE A 311 14.14 15.57 -17.54
N PRO A 312 13.41 16.66 -17.83
CA PRO A 312 12.78 17.45 -16.78
C PRO A 312 11.69 16.67 -16.06
N TYR A 313 11.55 16.87 -14.74
CA TYR A 313 10.57 16.20 -13.89
C TYR A 313 9.14 16.16 -14.48
N PRO A 314 8.58 17.28 -15.03
CA PRO A 314 7.24 17.25 -15.60
C PRO A 314 7.08 16.26 -16.77
N ALA A 315 8.11 16.08 -17.59
CA ALA A 315 8.07 15.13 -18.70
C ALA A 315 8.03 13.68 -18.19
N ILE A 316 8.82 13.36 -17.16
CA ILE A 316 8.83 12.03 -16.53
C ILE A 316 7.49 11.75 -15.84
N ALA A 317 7.00 12.67 -15.02
CA ALA A 317 5.71 12.54 -14.34
C ALA A 317 4.55 12.41 -15.34
N GLY A 318 4.57 13.19 -16.44
CA GLY A 318 3.60 13.11 -17.52
C GLY A 318 3.63 11.76 -18.25
N PHE A 319 4.83 11.23 -18.54
CA PHE A 319 4.99 9.90 -19.12
C PHE A 319 4.37 8.81 -18.25
N PHE A 320 4.66 8.82 -16.93
CA PHE A 320 4.11 7.83 -16.00
C PHE A 320 2.60 7.97 -15.82
N ALA A 321 2.07 9.20 -15.79
CA ALA A 321 0.65 9.44 -15.76
C ALA A 321 -0.05 8.91 -17.02
N ALA A 322 0.50 9.17 -18.20
CA ALA A 322 -0.03 8.69 -19.48
C ALA A 322 0.04 7.16 -19.60
N ALA A 323 1.16 6.54 -19.23
CA ALA A 323 1.31 5.08 -19.22
C ALA A 323 0.29 4.43 -18.27
N SER A 324 0.14 4.99 -17.07
CA SER A 324 -0.86 4.51 -16.09
C SER A 324 -2.30 4.67 -16.59
N MET A 325 -2.60 5.77 -17.27
CA MET A 325 -3.89 6.01 -17.90
C MET A 325 -4.23 4.92 -18.91
N LEU A 326 -3.29 4.54 -19.77
CA LEU A 326 -3.50 3.47 -20.76
C LEU A 326 -3.75 2.12 -20.07
N ILE A 327 -2.95 1.78 -19.05
CA ILE A 327 -3.07 0.52 -18.31
C ILE A 327 -4.37 0.47 -17.50
N SER A 328 -4.84 1.60 -16.94
CA SER A 328 -6.07 1.64 -16.15
C SER A 328 -7.32 1.20 -16.91
N ASN A 329 -7.30 1.28 -18.25
CA ASN A 329 -8.40 0.88 -19.12
C ASN A 329 -8.50 -0.66 -19.33
N ILE A 330 -7.55 -1.44 -18.80
CA ILE A 330 -7.65 -2.92 -18.72
C ILE A 330 -8.71 -3.35 -17.68
N GLY A 331 -9.06 -2.47 -16.77
CA GLY A 331 -10.02 -2.72 -15.68
C GLY A 331 -9.37 -3.27 -14.41
N LEU A 332 -10.09 -3.18 -13.29
CA LEU A 332 -9.57 -3.53 -11.95
C LEU A 332 -9.19 -5.01 -11.86
N ALA A 333 -10.05 -5.91 -12.33
CA ALA A 333 -9.80 -7.36 -12.27
C ALA A 333 -8.53 -7.75 -13.04
N GLY A 334 -8.29 -7.15 -14.21
CA GLY A 334 -7.09 -7.37 -15.01
C GLY A 334 -5.82 -6.89 -14.29
N ILE A 335 -5.89 -5.72 -13.65
CA ILE A 335 -4.77 -5.15 -12.88
C ILE A 335 -4.45 -6.02 -11.64
N ILE A 336 -5.46 -6.47 -10.90
CA ILE A 336 -5.27 -7.35 -9.74
C ILE A 336 -4.62 -8.68 -10.16
N ARG A 337 -5.09 -9.29 -11.25
CA ARG A 337 -4.51 -10.53 -11.78
C ARG A 337 -3.03 -10.37 -12.16
N LEU A 338 -2.67 -9.23 -12.73
CA LEU A 338 -1.28 -8.92 -13.10
C LEU A 338 -0.41 -8.64 -11.88
N SER A 339 -0.98 -8.00 -10.84
CA SER A 339 -0.23 -7.58 -9.66
C SER A 339 0.16 -8.75 -8.74
N THR A 340 -0.70 -9.76 -8.61
CA THR A 340 -0.47 -10.86 -7.67
C THR A 340 0.89 -11.54 -7.82
N PRO A 341 1.31 -12.06 -9.00
CA PRO A 341 2.62 -12.71 -9.13
C PRO A 341 3.80 -11.75 -8.91
N VAL A 342 3.67 -10.49 -9.33
CA VAL A 342 4.71 -9.48 -9.13
C VAL A 342 4.90 -9.19 -7.63
N LEU A 343 3.82 -9.08 -6.87
CA LEU A 343 3.88 -8.86 -5.43
C LEU A 343 4.48 -10.07 -4.72
N HIS A 344 4.10 -11.29 -5.07
CA HIS A 344 4.68 -12.50 -4.50
C HIS A 344 6.19 -12.58 -4.73
N GLY A 345 6.71 -12.03 -5.85
CA GLY A 345 8.14 -11.95 -6.11
C GLY A 345 8.86 -10.85 -5.32
N LEU A 346 8.26 -9.67 -5.17
CA LEU A 346 8.93 -8.50 -4.59
C LEU A 346 8.78 -8.38 -3.08
N TYR A 347 7.61 -8.76 -2.52
CA TYR A 347 7.32 -8.59 -1.09
C TYR A 347 8.30 -9.30 -0.16
N PRO A 348 8.63 -10.59 -0.37
CA PRO A 348 9.59 -11.27 0.49
C PRO A 348 10.95 -10.56 0.56
N VAL A 349 11.45 -10.10 -0.58
CA VAL A 349 12.72 -9.36 -0.67
C VAL A 349 12.63 -8.03 0.07
N ALA A 350 11.53 -7.29 -0.09
CA ALA A 350 11.28 -6.05 0.62
C ALA A 350 11.22 -6.26 2.14
N ILE A 351 10.49 -7.28 2.60
CA ILE A 351 10.37 -7.63 4.02
C ILE A 351 11.74 -7.96 4.61
N VAL A 352 12.51 -8.80 3.92
CA VAL A 352 13.85 -9.19 4.37
C VAL A 352 14.78 -7.97 4.49
N LEU A 353 14.79 -7.07 3.52
CA LEU A 353 15.59 -5.85 3.58
C LEU A 353 15.16 -4.95 4.76
N ILE A 354 13.85 -4.80 4.99
CA ILE A 354 13.33 -4.04 6.12
C ILE A 354 13.77 -4.68 7.43
N VAL A 355 13.51 -5.97 7.62
CA VAL A 355 13.80 -6.68 8.87
C VAL A 355 15.30 -6.65 9.18
N LEU A 356 16.15 -6.96 8.20
CA LEU A 356 17.61 -6.91 8.37
C LEU A 356 18.12 -5.55 8.82
N SER A 357 17.45 -4.45 8.42
CA SER A 357 17.86 -3.11 8.81
C SER A 357 17.67 -2.78 10.30
N PHE A 358 16.82 -3.54 11.00
CA PHE A 358 16.56 -3.41 12.43
C PHE A 358 17.27 -4.43 13.30
N LEU A 359 17.90 -5.44 12.70
CA LEU A 359 18.64 -6.45 13.45
C LEU A 359 19.91 -5.84 14.09
N PRO A 360 20.45 -6.46 15.15
CA PRO A 360 21.74 -6.08 15.75
C PRO A 360 22.89 -6.07 14.72
N ALA A 361 23.90 -5.24 14.96
CA ALA A 361 25.02 -5.00 14.03
C ALA A 361 25.73 -6.28 13.53
N GLN A 362 25.74 -7.35 14.32
CA GLN A 362 26.31 -8.66 13.94
C GLN A 362 25.61 -9.28 12.73
N PHE A 363 24.30 -9.04 12.55
CA PHE A 363 23.50 -9.51 11.41
C PHE A 363 23.48 -8.51 10.25
N GLN A 364 24.00 -7.31 10.43
CA GLN A 364 24.03 -6.27 9.39
C GLN A 364 25.29 -6.29 8.52
N LYS A 365 26.10 -7.36 8.60
CA LYS A 365 27.27 -7.54 7.72
C LYS A 365 26.81 -7.84 6.29
N ARG A 366 27.61 -7.40 5.31
CA ARG A 366 27.33 -7.60 3.89
C ARG A 366 27.06 -9.06 3.49
N PRO A 367 27.81 -10.08 3.96
CA PRO A 367 27.51 -11.48 3.63
C PRO A 367 26.11 -11.92 4.10
N ALA A 368 25.67 -11.45 5.29
CA ALA A 368 24.33 -11.75 5.80
C ALA A 368 23.23 -11.14 4.91
N TYR A 369 23.41 -9.90 4.47
CA TYR A 369 22.48 -9.28 3.50
C TYR A 369 22.46 -10.04 2.18
N VAL A 370 23.63 -10.37 1.62
CA VAL A 370 23.75 -11.08 0.34
C VAL A 370 23.11 -12.46 0.43
N GLY A 371 23.47 -13.27 1.42
CA GLY A 371 22.94 -14.62 1.59
C GLY A 371 21.43 -14.64 1.80
N CYS A 372 20.96 -13.81 2.74
CA CYS A 372 19.53 -13.75 3.05
C CYS A 372 18.69 -13.27 1.85
N VAL A 373 19.09 -12.19 1.21
CA VAL A 373 18.35 -11.61 0.07
C VAL A 373 18.44 -12.49 -1.17
N ALA A 374 19.60 -13.09 -1.47
CA ALA A 374 19.75 -13.93 -2.66
C ALA A 374 18.89 -15.20 -2.58
N LEU A 375 18.90 -15.92 -1.45
CA LEU A 375 18.07 -17.11 -1.28
C LEU A 375 16.58 -16.77 -1.23
N THR A 376 16.21 -15.67 -0.60
CA THR A 376 14.81 -15.17 -0.61
C THR A 376 14.37 -14.82 -2.02
N ALA A 377 15.17 -14.07 -2.77
CA ALA A 377 14.83 -13.66 -4.12
C ALA A 377 14.71 -14.87 -5.07
N ALA A 378 15.64 -15.82 -4.98
CA ALA A 378 15.58 -17.04 -5.77
C ALA A 378 14.28 -17.81 -5.52
N GLN A 379 13.94 -18.04 -4.24
CA GLN A 379 12.72 -18.75 -3.89
C GLN A 379 11.46 -17.96 -4.33
N SER A 380 11.42 -16.65 -4.09
CA SER A 380 10.25 -15.81 -4.44
C SER A 380 10.01 -15.76 -5.95
N VAL A 381 11.08 -15.68 -6.76
CA VAL A 381 10.97 -15.75 -8.23
C VAL A 381 10.47 -17.12 -8.68
N LEU A 382 11.01 -18.22 -8.09
CA LEU A 382 10.53 -19.56 -8.40
C LEU A 382 9.06 -19.75 -8.01
N ALA A 383 8.62 -19.19 -6.87
CA ALA A 383 7.23 -19.26 -6.44
C ALA A 383 6.27 -18.45 -7.32
N ALA A 384 6.74 -17.36 -7.92
CA ALA A 384 5.96 -16.51 -8.82
C ALA A 384 5.79 -17.10 -10.23
N LEU A 385 6.62 -18.07 -10.62
CA LEU A 385 6.56 -18.71 -11.95
C LEU A 385 5.63 -19.93 -11.93
N PRO A 386 4.65 -20.03 -12.85
CA PRO A 386 3.68 -21.14 -12.87
C PRO A 386 4.28 -22.54 -12.94
N LEU A 387 5.44 -22.66 -13.61
CA LEU A 387 6.11 -23.96 -13.83
C LEU A 387 6.85 -24.50 -12.59
N THR A 388 7.14 -23.65 -11.62
CA THR A 388 7.97 -24.00 -10.45
C THR A 388 7.22 -23.89 -9.12
N THR A 389 5.94 -23.56 -9.14
CA THR A 389 5.10 -23.47 -7.93
C THR A 389 5.07 -24.75 -7.11
N VAL A 390 5.12 -25.92 -7.76
CA VAL A 390 5.16 -27.22 -7.07
C VAL A 390 6.41 -27.34 -6.16
N PHE A 391 7.58 -26.94 -6.65
CA PHE A 391 8.82 -26.96 -5.87
C PHE A 391 8.81 -25.89 -4.76
N ALA A 392 8.26 -24.72 -5.05
CA ALA A 392 8.14 -23.64 -4.07
C ALA A 392 7.21 -24.02 -2.90
N ASN A 393 6.11 -24.72 -3.19
CA ASN A 393 5.15 -25.21 -2.20
C ASN A 393 5.67 -26.42 -1.41
N ALA A 394 6.67 -27.15 -1.91
CA ALA A 394 7.30 -28.25 -1.18
C ALA A 394 8.19 -27.79 -0.01
N LEU A 395 8.58 -26.51 0.00
CA LEU A 395 9.32 -25.93 1.13
C LEU A 395 8.43 -25.80 2.37
N PRO A 396 8.99 -25.90 3.59
CA PRO A 396 8.24 -25.62 4.80
C PRO A 396 7.59 -24.23 4.72
N LEU A 397 6.32 -24.13 5.12
CA LEU A 397 5.46 -22.94 5.01
C LEU A 397 5.14 -22.52 3.55
N GLY A 398 5.55 -23.27 2.52
CA GLY A 398 5.31 -22.94 1.11
C GLY A 398 3.83 -22.92 0.78
N GLN A 399 3.07 -23.91 1.25
CA GLN A 399 1.61 -24.00 1.08
C GLN A 399 0.84 -22.82 1.69
N PHE A 400 1.47 -22.07 2.59
CA PHE A 400 0.91 -20.88 3.25
C PHE A 400 1.46 -19.56 2.66
N GLY A 401 2.17 -19.59 1.52
CA GLY A 401 2.75 -18.40 0.91
C GLY A 401 4.03 -17.87 1.60
N PHE A 402 4.56 -18.58 2.60
CA PHE A 402 5.77 -18.19 3.36
C PHE A 402 6.97 -19.11 3.10
N GLY A 403 7.02 -19.80 1.97
CA GLY A 403 8.12 -20.68 1.58
C GLY A 403 9.48 -19.97 1.50
N TRP A 404 9.49 -18.65 1.41
CA TRP A 404 10.71 -17.83 1.41
C TRP A 404 11.37 -17.67 2.78
N VAL A 405 10.64 -17.91 3.87
CA VAL A 405 11.14 -17.69 5.26
C VAL A 405 12.31 -18.60 5.58
N VAL A 406 12.21 -19.89 5.26
CA VAL A 406 13.30 -20.86 5.52
C VAL A 406 14.56 -20.54 4.72
N PRO A 407 14.49 -20.31 3.38
CA PRO A 407 15.65 -19.81 2.62
C PRO A 407 16.25 -18.51 3.18
N ALA A 408 15.41 -17.57 3.62
CA ALA A 408 15.89 -16.33 4.24
C ALA A 408 16.72 -16.59 5.51
N LEU A 409 16.22 -17.45 6.40
CA LEU A 409 16.92 -17.81 7.64
C LEU A 409 18.21 -18.59 7.37
N VAL A 410 18.20 -19.50 6.42
CA VAL A 410 19.41 -20.25 5.99
C VAL A 410 20.44 -19.28 5.43
N GLY A 411 20.03 -18.36 4.54
CA GLY A 411 20.92 -17.36 3.98
C GLY A 411 21.49 -16.40 5.03
N LEU A 412 20.69 -16.02 6.02
CA LEU A 412 21.14 -15.22 7.15
C LEU A 412 22.19 -15.98 7.98
N GLY A 413 21.92 -17.25 8.30
CA GLY A 413 22.84 -18.11 9.04
C GLY A 413 24.19 -18.27 8.34
N ILE A 414 24.16 -18.66 7.05
CA ILE A 414 25.39 -18.77 6.23
C ILE A 414 26.15 -17.44 6.24
N GLY A 415 25.48 -16.32 6.00
CA GLY A 415 26.12 -15.03 5.92
C GLY A 415 26.69 -14.49 7.25
N VAL A 416 26.18 -14.94 8.39
CA VAL A 416 26.72 -14.60 9.72
C VAL A 416 28.00 -15.40 10.02
N PHE A 417 28.06 -16.66 9.59
CA PHE A 417 29.20 -17.54 9.82
C PHE A 417 30.31 -17.39 8.75
N CYS A 418 29.98 -16.91 7.54
CA CYS A 418 30.97 -16.53 6.54
C CYS A 418 31.66 -15.22 6.95
N ARG A 419 32.93 -15.28 7.29
CA ARG A 419 33.76 -14.10 7.64
C ARG A 419 34.18 -13.31 6.42
#